data_dd97cd2e2d662b219249807cd7a72294
#
_entry.id   dd97cd2e2d662b219249807cd7a72294
#
_cell.length_a   1.000
_cell.length_b   1.000
_cell.length_c   1.000
_cell.angle_alpha   90.00
_cell.angle_beta   90.00
_cell.angle_gamma   90.00
#
_symmetry.space_group_name_H-M   'P 1'
#
loop_
_entity.id
_entity.type
_entity.pdbx_description
1 polymer ?
#
loop_
_entity_poly.entity_id
_entity_poly.type
_entity_poly.pdbx_seq_one_letter_code
_entity_poly.pdbx_strand_id
1 'polypeptide(L)' 'MVAGHLREKNGYYHIVLNYVDEYGKRHTPSKSTGLPAKGNKKRAEKMLIEARSAKEAELEARALERSTGK' A
#
# COMPACT_ATOMS: atom_id res chain seq x y z
N MET A 1 -4.29 -9.65 -3.89
CA MET A 1 -4.79 -9.00 -2.67
C MET A 1 -3.70 -8.20 -2.00
N VAL A 2 -4.00 -6.99 -1.58
CA VAL A 2 -3.03 -6.12 -0.93
C VAL A 2 -3.45 -5.90 0.51
N ALA A 3 -2.56 -6.23 1.43
CA ALA A 3 -2.74 -5.94 2.85
C ALA A 3 -1.92 -4.70 3.20
N GLY A 4 -2.23 -4.07 4.31
CA GLY A 4 -1.48 -2.92 4.75
C GLY A 4 -1.82 -2.53 6.17
N HIS A 5 -0.93 -1.78 6.76
CA HIS A 5 -1.14 -1.26 8.10
C HIS A 5 -0.37 0.04 8.28
N LEU A 6 -0.74 0.77 9.32
CA LEU A 6 -0.02 1.97 9.70
C LEU A 6 1.04 1.63 10.73
N ARG A 7 2.16 2.30 10.62
CA ARG A 7 3.25 2.17 11.58
C ARG A 7 3.67 3.55 12.04
N GLU A 8 3.92 3.70 13.32
CA GLU A 8 4.44 4.95 13.85
C GLU A 8 5.95 4.84 14.00
N LYS A 9 6.65 5.82 13.46
CA LYS A 9 8.11 5.87 13.57
C LYS A 9 8.53 7.32 13.71
N ASN A 10 9.31 7.62 14.74
CA ASN A 10 9.79 8.98 15.02
C ASN A 10 8.66 10.01 15.11
N GLY A 11 7.50 9.59 15.63
CA GLY A 11 6.36 10.47 15.79
C GLY A 11 5.55 10.75 14.54
N TYR A 12 5.82 10.01 13.45
CA TYR A 12 5.09 10.15 12.19
C TYR A 12 4.52 8.80 11.75
N TYR A 13 3.41 8.87 11.04
CA TYR A 13 2.82 7.66 10.48
C TYR A 13 3.51 7.25 9.18
N HIS A 14 3.66 5.96 9.03
CA HIS A 14 4.16 5.34 7.81
C HIS A 14 3.14 4.30 7.35
N ILE A 15 2.97 4.21 6.05
CA ILE A 15 2.09 3.19 5.46
C ILE A 15 2.98 2.02 5.03
N VAL A 16 2.65 0.83 5.52
CA VAL A 16 3.34 -0.39 5.12
C VAL A 16 2.36 -1.25 4.35
N LEU A 17 2.67 -1.52 3.09
CA LEU A 17 1.86 -2.39 2.25
C LEU A 17 2.50 -3.76 2.19
N ASN A 18 1.69 -4.78 1.99
CA ASN A 18 2.16 -6.14 1.88
C ASN A 18 1.38 -6.83 0.77
N TYR A 19 2.07 -7.22 -0.28
CA TYR A 19 1.43 -7.88 -1.41
C TYR A 19 2.40 -8.83 -2.10
N VAL A 20 1.84 -9.70 -2.92
CA VAL A 20 2.61 -10.65 -3.73
C VAL A 20 2.45 -10.23 -5.18
N ASP A 21 3.56 -10.16 -5.91
CA ASP A 21 3.51 -9.77 -7.31
C ASP A 21 3.12 -10.97 -8.20
N GLU A 22 3.07 -10.73 -9.50
CA GLU A 22 2.68 -11.74 -10.48
C GLU A 22 3.65 -12.91 -10.56
N TYR A 23 4.84 -12.74 -10.01
CA TYR A 23 5.85 -13.81 -9.99
C TYR A 23 5.87 -14.55 -8.65
N GLY A 24 4.98 -14.22 -7.76
CA GLY A 24 4.93 -14.85 -6.46
C GLY A 24 5.88 -14.27 -5.42
N LYS A 25 6.54 -13.16 -5.74
CA LYS A 25 7.43 -12.51 -4.80
C LYS A 25 6.69 -11.58 -3.87
N ARG A 26 6.99 -11.68 -2.58
CA ARG A 26 6.39 -10.79 -1.59
C ARG A 26 7.10 -9.46 -1.53
N HIS A 27 6.33 -8.40 -1.49
CA HIS A 27 6.83 -7.04 -1.36
C HIS A 27 6.21 -6.37 -0.14
N THR A 28 7.02 -5.64 0.60
CA THR A 28 6.55 -4.92 1.79
C THR A 28 7.06 -3.48 1.77
N PRO A 29 6.63 -2.69 0.77
CA PRO A 29 7.08 -1.31 0.69
C PRO A 29 6.51 -0.48 1.83
N SER A 30 7.28 0.47 2.29
CA SER A 30 6.82 1.42 3.30
C SER A 30 6.95 2.83 2.75
N LYS A 31 6.06 3.70 3.17
CA LYS A 31 6.03 5.07 2.69
C LYS A 31 5.67 6.01 3.84
N SER A 32 6.41 7.09 3.96
CA SER A 32 6.10 8.10 4.96
C SER A 32 4.88 8.91 4.52
N THR A 33 3.94 9.13 5.42
CA THR A 33 2.78 9.98 5.13
C THR A 33 3.08 11.45 5.36
N GLY A 34 4.14 11.74 6.12
CA GLY A 34 4.42 13.10 6.54
C GLY A 34 3.47 13.62 7.61
N LEU A 35 2.56 12.79 8.10
CA LEU A 35 1.60 13.18 9.13
C LEU A 35 2.12 12.82 10.52
N PRO A 36 2.14 13.78 11.46
CA PRO A 36 2.46 13.45 12.84
C PRO A 36 1.46 12.44 13.38
N ALA A 37 1.95 11.50 14.19
CA ALA A 37 1.10 10.46 14.74
C ALA A 37 -0.01 11.02 15.63
N LYS A 38 0.26 12.13 16.28
CA LYS A 38 -0.72 12.74 17.18
C LYS A 38 -1.83 13.44 16.42
N GLY A 39 -3.06 12.98 16.62
CA GLY A 39 -4.23 13.63 16.06
C GLY A 39 -4.49 13.42 14.58
N ASN A 40 -3.69 12.57 13.90
CA ASN A 40 -3.83 12.35 12.47
C ASN A 40 -4.16 10.92 12.09
N LYS A 41 -4.64 10.13 13.04
CA LYS A 41 -4.93 8.73 12.78
C LYS A 41 -5.92 8.53 11.63
N LYS A 42 -7.01 9.29 11.63
CA LYS A 42 -8.02 9.15 10.58
C LYS A 42 -7.48 9.50 9.20
N ARG A 43 -6.67 10.55 9.12
CA ARG A 43 -6.06 10.94 7.86
C ARG A 43 -5.10 9.87 7.37
N ALA A 44 -4.29 9.32 8.27
CA ALA A 44 -3.36 8.28 7.92
C ALA A 44 -4.08 7.02 7.47
N GLU A 45 -5.18 6.65 8.13
CA GLU A 45 -5.99 5.51 7.73
C GLU A 45 -6.58 5.70 6.34
N LYS A 46 -7.04 6.91 6.04
CA LYS A 46 -7.56 7.22 4.71
C LYS A 46 -6.47 7.06 3.65
N MET A 47 -5.28 7.57 3.94
CA MET A 47 -4.16 7.41 3.02
C MET A 47 -3.79 5.95 2.83
N LEU A 48 -3.88 5.16 3.90
CA LEU A 48 -3.62 3.73 3.82
C LEU A 48 -4.62 3.04 2.89
N ILE A 49 -5.90 3.35 3.04
CA ILE A 49 -6.94 2.77 2.19
C ILE A 49 -6.71 3.14 0.73
N GLU A 50 -6.41 4.41 0.47
CA GLU A 50 -6.12 4.88 -0.88
C GLU A 50 -4.89 4.20 -1.48
N ALA A 51 -3.84 4.04 -0.68
CA ALA A 51 -2.62 3.37 -1.14
C ALA A 51 -2.88 1.90 -1.47
N ARG A 52 -3.65 1.22 -0.64
CA ARG A 52 -4.01 -0.17 -0.89
C ARG A 52 -4.85 -0.31 -2.16
N SER A 53 -5.83 0.54 -2.30
CA SER A 53 -6.72 0.52 -3.47
C SER A 53 -5.94 0.80 -4.76
N ALA A 54 -5.06 1.79 -4.72
CA ALA A 54 -4.24 2.12 -5.88
C ALA A 54 -3.32 0.96 -6.26
N LYS A 55 -2.72 0.31 -5.27
CA LYS A 55 -1.84 -0.82 -5.54
C LYS A 55 -2.61 -2.02 -6.08
N GLU A 56 -3.80 -2.30 -5.55
CA GLU A 56 -4.62 -3.37 -6.08
C GLU A 56 -5.01 -3.13 -7.53
N ALA A 57 -5.39 -1.91 -7.85
CA ALA A 57 -5.75 -1.56 -9.24
C ALA A 57 -4.54 -1.74 -10.17
N GLU A 58 -3.37 -1.34 -9.72
CA GLU A 58 -2.14 -1.50 -10.49
C GLU A 58 -1.85 -2.97 -10.75
N LEU A 59 -1.95 -3.81 -9.72
CA LEU A 59 -1.69 -5.23 -9.86
C LEU A 59 -2.70 -5.91 -10.76
N GLU A 60 -3.97 -5.54 -10.66
CA GLU A 60 -5.00 -6.08 -11.54
C GLU A 60 -4.76 -5.69 -12.99
N ALA A 61 -4.37 -4.44 -13.24
CA ALA A 61 -4.06 -3.99 -14.60
C ALA A 61 -2.91 -4.78 -15.20
N ARG A 62 -1.88 -5.05 -14.41
CA ARG A 62 -0.76 -5.84 -14.87
C ARG A 62 -1.15 -7.28 -15.16
N ALA A 63 -1.99 -7.86 -14.31
CA ALA A 63 -2.47 -9.22 -14.52
C ALA A 63 -3.29 -9.32 -15.80
N LEU A 64 -4.15 -8.32 -16.07
CA LEU A 64 -4.94 -8.29 -17.29
C LEU A 64 -4.05 -8.15 -18.52
N GLU A 65 -3.04 -7.28 -18.46
CA GLU A 65 -2.11 -7.14 -19.57
C GLU A 65 -1.39 -8.43 -19.88
N ARG A 66 -0.97 -9.15 -18.85
CA ARG A 66 -0.30 -10.43 -19.05
C ARG A 66 -1.23 -11.46 -19.67
N SER A 67 -2.50 -11.46 -19.28
CA SER A 67 -3.47 -12.39 -19.81
C SER A 67 -3.77 -12.15 -21.28
N THR A 68 -3.78 -10.88 -21.71
CA THR A 68 -4.14 -10.51 -23.07
C THR A 68 -2.93 -10.29 -23.97
N GLY A 69 -1.75 -10.18 -23.39
CA GLY A 69 -0.54 -9.81 -24.11
C GLY A 69 0.16 -10.93 -24.85
N LYS A 70 -0.55 -11.92 -25.21
CA LYS A 70 0.05 -13.06 -25.91
C LYS A 70 0.24 -12.82 -27.36
#